data_498da16931f4f7725a24eedad853dcb5
#
_entry.id   498da16931f4f7725a24eedad853dcb5
#
_cell.length_a   1.000
_cell.length_b   1.000
_cell.length_c   1.000
_cell.angle_alpha   90.00
_cell.angle_beta   90.00
_cell.angle_gamma   90.00
#
_symmetry.space_group_name_H-M   'P 1'
#
loop_
_entity.id
_entity.type
_entity.pdbx_description
1 polymer ?
#
loop_
_entity_poly.entity_id
_entity_poly.type
_entity_poly.pdbx_seq_one_letter_code
_entity_poly.pdbx_strand_id
1 'polypeptide(L)'
;MRSPVLRALQWHWLLRIATATTLAVALLAATGALAQNTGAPARPLFKKYIGNPDTDALLKEPAVRTRLEAMLGKQLAQLLRNLDVRSDVELIGGALALRGNAAHKGGEEEAIVCIADHGPVPLVEAAIFSRGRVTVFAKAPQYDYLTLCVKDWITQVNSGHRDRFTQPKNVQVVARP
;
A
#
# COMPACT_ATOMS: atom_id res chain seq x y z
N MET A 1 -64.51 53.24 20.67
CA MET A 1 -64.09 52.22 21.59
C MET A 1 -62.79 51.61 21.05
N ARG A 2 -61.61 51.94 21.57
CA ARG A 2 -60.31 51.45 21.17
C ARG A 2 -59.68 50.74 22.36
N SER A 3 -59.37 49.48 22.23
CA SER A 3 -58.92 48.59 23.27
C SER A 3 -57.55 48.99 23.83
N PRO A 4 -57.31 48.90 25.13
CA PRO A 4 -56.05 49.26 25.82
C PRO A 4 -55.01 48.15 25.91
N VAL A 5 -54.90 47.27 24.96
CA VAL A 5 -54.03 46.08 25.08
C VAL A 5 -52.65 46.22 24.41
N LEU A 6 -52.37 47.35 23.73
CA LEU A 6 -51.14 47.53 22.90
C LEU A 6 -49.99 48.29 23.59
N ARG A 7 -50.03 48.58 24.89
CA ARG A 7 -48.96 49.35 25.55
C ARG A 7 -48.06 48.54 26.49
N ALA A 8 -48.31 47.26 26.67
CA ALA A 8 -47.52 46.44 27.64
C ALA A 8 -46.36 45.65 27.00
N LEU A 9 -46.21 45.68 25.65
CA LEU A 9 -45.21 44.84 24.94
C LEU A 9 -43.92 45.55 24.55
N GLN A 10 -43.81 46.88 24.79
CA GLN A 10 -42.64 47.65 24.31
C GLN A 10 -41.50 47.81 25.32
N TRP A 11 -41.67 47.38 26.59
CA TRP A 11 -40.66 47.60 27.63
C TRP A 11 -39.79 46.37 27.91
N HIS A 12 -40.11 45.22 27.40
CA HIS A 12 -39.32 43.99 27.62
C HIS A 12 -38.17 43.78 26.62
N TRP A 13 -38.05 44.58 25.56
CA TRP A 13 -37.01 44.42 24.56
C TRP A 13 -35.73 45.19 24.83
N LEU A 14 -35.77 46.23 25.71
CA LEU A 14 -34.60 47.08 25.97
C LEU A 14 -33.68 46.61 27.09
N LEU A 15 -34.02 45.54 27.81
CA LEU A 15 -33.21 45.02 28.92
C LEU A 15 -32.46 43.73 28.59
N ARG A 16 -32.49 43.28 27.36
CA ARG A 16 -31.77 42.05 26.95
C ARG A 16 -30.57 42.24 26.05
N ILE A 17 -30.15 43.46 25.76
CA ILE A 17 -29.02 43.74 24.83
C ILE A 17 -27.70 44.00 25.58
N ALA A 18 -27.67 44.03 26.89
CA ALA A 18 -26.47 44.44 27.67
C ALA A 18 -25.63 43.31 28.24
N THR A 19 -25.92 42.00 28.00
CA THR A 19 -25.17 40.89 28.57
C THR A 19 -24.58 39.89 27.59
N ALA A 20 -24.57 40.22 26.29
CA ALA A 20 -24.10 39.29 25.25
C ALA A 20 -22.71 39.61 24.65
N THR A 21 -21.99 40.60 25.17
CA THR A 21 -20.75 41.06 24.53
C THR A 21 -19.44 40.73 25.27
N THR A 22 -19.47 39.94 26.38
CA THR A 22 -18.25 39.63 27.14
C THR A 22 -17.81 38.18 27.11
N LEU A 23 -18.43 37.31 26.30
CA LEU A 23 -18.05 35.88 26.19
C LEU A 23 -17.39 35.49 24.85
N ALA A 24 -17.12 36.42 23.96
CA ALA A 24 -16.59 36.12 22.61
C ALA A 24 -15.08 36.28 22.44
N VAL A 25 -14.32 36.66 23.49
CA VAL A 25 -12.87 36.92 23.37
C VAL A 25 -11.98 35.80 23.94
N ALA A 26 -12.55 34.82 24.65
CA ALA A 26 -11.77 33.74 25.29
C ALA A 26 -11.62 32.45 24.47
N LEU A 27 -12.14 32.37 23.23
CA LEU A 27 -12.11 31.13 22.43
C LEU A 27 -11.12 31.16 21.24
N LEU A 28 -10.30 32.18 21.10
CA LEU A 28 -9.34 32.31 19.98
C LEU A 28 -7.89 31.99 20.33
N ALA A 29 -7.59 31.47 21.52
CA ALA A 29 -6.23 31.12 21.92
C ALA A 29 -5.93 29.61 21.94
N ALA A 30 -6.83 28.74 21.46
CA ALA A 30 -6.66 27.29 21.48
C ALA A 30 -6.43 26.65 20.09
N THR A 31 -6.20 27.43 19.03
CA THR A 31 -5.96 26.91 17.67
C THR A 31 -4.51 27.04 17.23
N GLY A 32 -3.56 26.75 18.11
CA GLY A 32 -2.14 26.93 17.84
C GLY A 32 -1.25 25.70 17.93
N ALA A 33 -1.80 24.50 17.98
CA ALA A 33 -1.00 23.27 17.95
C ALA A 33 -1.55 22.28 16.92
N LEU A 34 -1.74 22.74 15.66
CA LEU A 34 -1.61 21.81 14.55
C LEU A 34 -0.15 21.38 14.57
N ALA A 35 0.13 20.23 15.19
CA ALA A 35 1.37 19.52 15.00
C ALA A 35 1.61 19.48 13.49
N GLN A 36 2.48 20.32 12.99
CA GLN A 36 3.08 20.14 11.69
C GLN A 36 3.79 18.80 11.81
N ASN A 37 3.07 17.76 11.38
CA ASN A 37 3.67 16.49 11.06
C ASN A 37 4.55 16.80 9.85
N THR A 38 5.72 17.39 10.10
CA THR A 38 6.82 17.48 9.16
C THR A 38 7.25 16.02 8.98
N GLY A 39 6.47 15.31 8.16
CA GLY A 39 6.83 13.99 7.72
C GLY A 39 8.22 14.11 7.13
N ALA A 40 9.23 13.72 7.90
CA ALA A 40 10.56 13.51 7.35
C ALA A 40 10.32 12.70 6.06
N PRO A 41 10.93 13.10 4.92
CA PRO A 41 10.74 12.37 3.68
C PRO A 41 11.02 10.91 4.00
N ALA A 42 10.02 10.06 3.77
CA ALA A 42 10.13 8.64 4.06
C ALA A 42 11.43 8.18 3.41
N ARG A 43 12.45 7.91 4.22
CA ARG A 43 13.71 7.37 3.70
C ARG A 43 13.31 6.07 3.05
N PRO A 44 13.61 5.85 1.77
CA PRO A 44 13.28 4.59 1.14
C PRO A 44 13.99 3.49 1.92
N LEU A 45 13.24 2.84 2.82
CA LEU A 45 13.70 1.83 3.79
C LEU A 45 14.50 0.72 3.11
N PHE A 46 14.26 0.53 1.82
CA PHE A 46 14.75 -0.62 1.07
C PHE A 46 15.81 -0.29 0.02
N LYS A 47 16.22 0.97 -0.17
CA LYS A 47 17.29 1.35 -1.14
C LYS A 47 18.60 0.59 -0.92
N LYS A 48 18.90 0.25 0.34
CA LYS A 48 20.12 -0.49 0.71
C LYS A 48 20.22 -1.89 0.08
N TYR A 49 19.09 -2.42 -0.42
CA TYR A 49 19.04 -3.74 -1.03
C TYR A 49 19.26 -3.76 -2.54
N ILE A 50 19.23 -2.60 -3.22
CA ILE A 50 19.43 -2.54 -4.67
C ILE A 50 20.87 -2.97 -5.00
N GLY A 51 21.00 -4.01 -5.85
CA GLY A 51 22.30 -4.58 -6.22
C GLY A 51 22.99 -5.32 -5.08
N ASN A 52 22.31 -5.56 -3.95
CA ASN A 52 22.89 -6.30 -2.83
C ASN A 52 22.75 -7.82 -3.09
N PRO A 53 23.84 -8.58 -3.04
CA PRO A 53 23.78 -10.04 -3.19
C PRO A 53 23.14 -10.74 -1.97
N ASP A 54 23.11 -10.12 -0.80
CA ASP A 54 22.38 -10.64 0.37
C ASP A 54 20.88 -10.43 0.25
N THR A 55 20.27 -11.16 -0.68
CA THR A 55 18.83 -11.10 -0.92
C THR A 55 18.01 -11.73 0.21
N ASP A 56 18.63 -12.58 1.03
CA ASP A 56 18.01 -13.14 2.23
C ASP A 56 17.68 -12.09 3.26
N ALA A 57 18.52 -11.08 3.41
CA ALA A 57 18.29 -9.99 4.34
C ALA A 57 17.00 -9.24 4.01
N LEU A 58 16.68 -9.04 2.72
CA LEU A 58 15.42 -8.42 2.29
C LEU A 58 14.20 -9.27 2.67
N LEU A 59 14.24 -10.58 2.43
CA LEU A 59 13.13 -11.49 2.78
C LEU A 59 12.95 -11.65 4.29
N LYS A 60 14.00 -11.40 5.08
CA LYS A 60 13.99 -11.46 6.55
C LYS A 60 13.61 -10.12 7.20
N GLU A 61 13.52 -9.03 6.44
CA GLU A 61 13.02 -7.76 7.00
C GLU A 61 11.64 -7.96 7.62
N PRO A 62 11.42 -7.58 8.89
CA PRO A 62 10.19 -7.90 9.61
C PRO A 62 8.92 -7.45 8.88
N ALA A 63 8.95 -6.24 8.29
CA ALA A 63 7.80 -5.71 7.56
C ALA A 63 7.49 -6.52 6.29
N VAL A 64 8.50 -7.03 5.57
CA VAL A 64 8.36 -7.87 4.38
C VAL A 64 7.92 -9.26 4.79
N ARG A 65 8.61 -9.87 5.75
CA ARG A 65 8.35 -11.23 6.21
C ARG A 65 6.94 -11.42 6.72
N THR A 66 6.48 -10.53 7.60
CA THR A 66 5.11 -10.56 8.13
C THR A 66 4.08 -10.47 7.01
N ARG A 67 4.30 -9.61 6.02
CA ARG A 67 3.40 -9.49 4.87
C ARG A 67 3.37 -10.76 4.02
N LEU A 68 4.52 -11.32 3.70
CA LEU A 68 4.61 -12.57 2.93
C LEU A 68 3.92 -13.72 3.65
N GLU A 69 4.09 -13.86 4.96
CA GLU A 69 3.42 -14.89 5.77
C GLU A 69 1.89 -14.73 5.75
N ALA A 70 1.40 -13.50 5.97
CA ALA A 70 -0.04 -13.21 5.95
C ALA A 70 -0.66 -13.47 4.57
N MET A 71 0.04 -13.08 3.49
CA MET A 71 -0.46 -13.18 2.12
C MET A 71 -0.43 -14.60 1.58
N LEU A 72 0.66 -15.32 1.79
CA LEU A 72 0.88 -16.62 1.15
C LEU A 72 0.43 -17.80 2.01
N GLY A 73 0.49 -17.69 3.33
CA GLY A 73 0.17 -18.82 4.20
C GLY A 73 0.96 -20.07 3.79
N LYS A 74 0.25 -21.14 3.43
CA LYS A 74 0.86 -22.43 3.00
C LYS A 74 1.70 -22.30 1.71
N GLN A 75 1.45 -21.29 0.88
CA GLN A 75 2.19 -21.08 -0.38
C GLN A 75 3.58 -20.43 -0.15
N LEU A 76 3.85 -19.91 1.04
CA LEU A 76 5.15 -19.28 1.34
C LEU A 76 6.32 -20.26 1.13
N ALA A 77 6.15 -21.51 1.53
CA ALA A 77 7.18 -22.54 1.32
C ALA A 77 7.47 -22.77 -0.17
N GLN A 78 6.44 -22.70 -1.03
CA GLN A 78 6.62 -22.80 -2.47
C GLN A 78 7.32 -21.56 -3.04
N LEU A 79 6.89 -20.35 -2.64
CA LEU A 79 7.56 -19.12 -3.03
C LEU A 79 9.07 -19.19 -2.73
N LEU A 80 9.44 -19.57 -1.51
CA LEU A 80 10.84 -19.63 -1.09
C LEU A 80 11.64 -20.67 -1.87
N ARG A 81 11.05 -21.83 -2.19
CA ARG A 81 11.69 -22.83 -3.07
C ARG A 81 11.88 -22.29 -4.49
N ASN A 82 10.89 -21.56 -5.01
CA ASN A 82 10.98 -20.97 -6.34
C ASN A 82 11.88 -19.71 -6.38
N LEU A 83 12.41 -19.31 -5.25
CA LEU A 83 13.42 -18.28 -5.09
C LEU A 83 14.78 -18.86 -4.64
N ASP A 84 15.02 -20.16 -4.79
CA ASP A 84 16.28 -20.81 -4.33
C ASP A 84 17.48 -20.29 -5.11
N VAL A 85 17.36 -20.15 -6.43
CA VAL A 85 18.33 -19.49 -7.30
C VAL A 85 17.81 -18.10 -7.63
N ARG A 86 18.37 -17.07 -7.00
CA ARG A 86 17.88 -15.68 -7.06
C ARG A 86 18.80 -14.78 -7.86
N SER A 87 18.19 -13.76 -8.50
CA SER A 87 18.91 -12.59 -9.00
C SER A 87 19.21 -11.60 -7.87
N ASP A 88 20.11 -10.67 -8.13
CA ASP A 88 20.22 -9.45 -7.29
C ASP A 88 18.90 -8.71 -7.25
N VAL A 89 18.73 -7.90 -6.20
CA VAL A 89 17.53 -7.03 -6.08
C VAL A 89 17.63 -5.89 -7.09
N GLU A 90 16.65 -5.78 -7.94
CA GLU A 90 16.53 -4.74 -8.97
C GLU A 90 15.43 -3.73 -8.64
N LEU A 91 15.46 -2.54 -9.25
CA LEU A 91 14.39 -1.57 -9.18
C LEU A 91 13.58 -1.62 -10.48
N ILE A 92 12.32 -2.07 -10.41
CA ILE A 92 11.43 -2.19 -11.56
C ILE A 92 10.14 -1.42 -11.30
N GLY A 93 9.83 -0.42 -12.12
CA GLY A 93 8.59 0.36 -11.99
C GLY A 93 8.41 1.03 -10.62
N GLY A 94 9.52 1.40 -9.96
CA GLY A 94 9.50 2.01 -8.62
C GLY A 94 9.39 1.03 -7.45
N ALA A 95 9.34 -0.27 -7.72
CA ALA A 95 9.37 -1.32 -6.70
C ALA A 95 10.68 -2.10 -6.74
N LEU A 96 11.14 -2.58 -5.57
CA LEU A 96 12.20 -3.57 -5.51
C LEU A 96 11.65 -4.89 -6.02
N ALA A 97 12.39 -5.53 -6.91
CA ALA A 97 12.10 -6.83 -7.49
C ALA A 97 13.14 -7.84 -7.03
N LEU A 98 12.72 -8.88 -6.36
CA LEU A 98 13.51 -10.07 -6.09
C LEU A 98 12.88 -11.23 -6.85
N ARG A 99 13.55 -11.75 -7.85
CA ARG A 99 13.08 -12.85 -8.69
C ARG A 99 14.05 -14.03 -8.64
N GLY A 100 13.54 -15.20 -8.96
CA GLY A 100 14.33 -16.41 -8.99
C GLY A 100 13.56 -17.61 -9.51
N ASN A 101 14.23 -18.74 -9.48
CA ASN A 101 13.65 -20.04 -9.85
C ASN A 101 14.09 -21.12 -8.86
N ALA A 102 13.34 -22.21 -8.82
CA ALA A 102 13.76 -23.40 -8.12
C ALA A 102 15.01 -23.99 -8.80
N ALA A 103 15.91 -24.57 -8.01
CA ALA A 103 17.15 -25.15 -8.51
C ALA A 103 16.84 -26.13 -9.67
N HIS A 104 17.53 -25.95 -10.79
CA HIS A 104 17.40 -26.75 -12.01
C HIS A 104 16.02 -26.71 -12.68
N LYS A 105 15.17 -25.70 -12.37
CA LYS A 105 13.79 -25.58 -12.90
C LYS A 105 13.47 -24.18 -13.46
N GLY A 106 14.46 -23.49 -13.96
CA GLY A 106 14.21 -22.22 -14.67
C GLY A 106 13.27 -22.43 -15.86
N GLY A 107 12.27 -21.54 -15.99
CA GLY A 107 11.20 -21.65 -16.99
C GLY A 107 10.02 -22.55 -16.59
N GLU A 108 10.10 -23.30 -15.49
CA GLU A 108 9.03 -24.19 -15.00
C GLU A 108 8.50 -23.78 -13.63
N GLU A 109 9.40 -23.44 -12.71
CA GLU A 109 9.11 -23.10 -11.31
C GLU A 109 9.86 -21.81 -10.96
N GLU A 110 9.16 -20.68 -11.06
CA GLU A 110 9.73 -19.35 -10.83
C GLU A 110 8.91 -18.56 -9.83
N ALA A 111 9.50 -17.54 -9.23
CA ALA A 111 8.78 -16.63 -8.35
C ALA A 111 9.37 -15.22 -8.40
N ILE A 112 8.57 -14.26 -7.96
CA ILE A 112 8.96 -12.88 -7.72
C ILE A 112 8.34 -12.36 -6.43
N VAL A 113 9.07 -11.47 -5.76
CA VAL A 113 8.56 -10.59 -4.70
C VAL A 113 8.83 -9.16 -5.13
N CYS A 114 7.78 -8.35 -5.19
CA CYS A 114 7.83 -6.94 -5.48
C CYS A 114 7.50 -6.13 -4.22
N ILE A 115 8.34 -5.16 -3.87
CA ILE A 115 8.18 -4.35 -2.68
C ILE A 115 8.21 -2.87 -3.08
N ALA A 116 7.08 -2.20 -2.99
CA ALA A 116 6.99 -0.76 -3.23
C ALA A 116 6.92 -0.02 -1.90
N ASP A 117 7.77 1.01 -1.77
CA ASP A 117 7.84 1.84 -0.57
C ASP A 117 6.82 2.98 -0.69
N HIS A 118 5.61 2.73 -0.19
CA HIS A 118 4.50 3.67 -0.22
C HIS A 118 4.12 4.17 1.17
N GLY A 119 5.10 4.54 2.00
CA GLY A 119 4.86 5.11 3.32
C GLY A 119 5.24 4.17 4.47
N PRO A 120 4.55 4.25 5.63
CA PRO A 120 4.98 3.53 6.83
C PRO A 120 4.88 2.01 6.72
N VAL A 121 4.09 1.52 5.77
CA VAL A 121 3.92 0.07 5.52
C VAL A 121 4.18 -0.20 4.04
N PRO A 122 5.15 -1.04 3.69
CA PRO A 122 5.45 -1.35 2.31
C PRO A 122 4.28 -2.09 1.65
N LEU A 123 4.02 -1.76 0.38
CA LEU A 123 3.20 -2.60 -0.47
C LEU A 123 4.04 -3.80 -0.91
N VAL A 124 3.62 -4.99 -0.56
CA VAL A 124 4.27 -6.24 -0.97
C VAL A 124 3.32 -6.99 -1.89
N GLU A 125 3.81 -7.40 -3.02
CA GLU A 125 3.16 -8.34 -3.94
C GLU A 125 4.10 -9.52 -4.17
N ALA A 126 3.55 -10.71 -4.36
CA ALA A 126 4.31 -11.90 -4.66
C ALA A 126 3.62 -12.70 -5.76
N ALA A 127 4.40 -13.36 -6.62
CA ALA A 127 3.83 -14.24 -7.62
C ALA A 127 4.66 -15.52 -7.75
N ILE A 128 3.95 -16.61 -8.07
CA ILE A 128 4.51 -17.94 -8.26
C ILE A 128 4.08 -18.44 -9.65
N PHE A 129 5.05 -18.81 -10.47
CA PHE A 129 4.84 -19.55 -11.70
C PHE A 129 5.14 -21.03 -11.46
N SER A 130 4.19 -21.89 -11.78
CA SER A 130 4.32 -23.32 -11.63
C SER A 130 3.35 -24.03 -12.55
N ARG A 131 3.80 -25.05 -13.26
CA ARG A 131 3.00 -25.87 -14.18
C ARG A 131 2.21 -25.02 -15.21
N GLY A 132 2.86 -24.02 -15.76
CA GLY A 132 2.27 -23.12 -16.76
C GLY A 132 1.23 -22.14 -16.22
N ARG A 133 1.07 -21.99 -14.91
CA ARG A 133 0.14 -21.05 -14.26
C ARG A 133 0.88 -20.04 -13.39
N VAL A 134 0.40 -18.82 -13.39
CA VAL A 134 0.84 -17.77 -12.49
C VAL A 134 -0.23 -17.54 -11.42
N THR A 135 0.16 -17.60 -10.16
CA THR A 135 -0.67 -17.15 -9.03
C THR A 135 -0.03 -15.92 -8.44
N VAL A 136 -0.74 -14.80 -8.47
CA VAL A 136 -0.32 -13.53 -7.88
C VAL A 136 -1.03 -13.34 -6.55
N PHE A 137 -0.31 -12.97 -5.52
CA PHE A 137 -0.81 -12.58 -4.20
C PHE A 137 -0.63 -11.08 -4.05
N ALA A 138 -1.72 -10.34 -3.92
CA ALA A 138 -1.74 -8.89 -3.86
C ALA A 138 -2.86 -8.40 -2.94
N LYS A 139 -2.82 -7.11 -2.57
CA LYS A 139 -3.87 -6.49 -1.76
C LYS A 139 -5.21 -6.39 -2.52
N ALA A 140 -5.17 -6.11 -3.82
CA ALA A 140 -6.34 -6.00 -4.68
C ALA A 140 -6.47 -7.23 -5.60
N PRO A 141 -7.70 -7.73 -5.88
CA PRO A 141 -7.90 -8.90 -6.71
C PRO A 141 -7.82 -8.61 -8.22
N GLN A 142 -7.78 -7.33 -8.62
CA GLN A 142 -7.78 -6.94 -10.02
C GLN A 142 -6.35 -6.84 -10.56
N TYR A 143 -6.13 -7.42 -11.74
CA TYR A 143 -4.86 -7.38 -12.45
C TYR A 143 -4.37 -5.94 -12.70
N ASP A 144 -5.27 -5.02 -12.99
CA ASP A 144 -4.95 -3.63 -13.33
C ASP A 144 -4.27 -2.88 -12.17
N TYR A 145 -4.54 -3.27 -10.94
CA TYR A 145 -3.94 -2.66 -9.74
C TYR A 145 -2.59 -3.24 -9.34
N LEU A 146 -2.11 -4.28 -10.02
CA LEU A 146 -0.78 -4.81 -9.77
C LEU A 146 0.29 -3.81 -10.16
N THR A 147 1.41 -3.83 -9.42
CA THR A 147 2.58 -3.02 -9.76
C THR A 147 3.14 -3.40 -11.12
N LEU A 148 3.84 -2.46 -11.76
CA LEU A 148 4.58 -2.74 -13.00
C LEU A 148 5.63 -3.83 -12.78
N CYS A 149 6.19 -3.93 -11.59
CA CYS A 149 7.14 -4.97 -11.21
C CYS A 149 6.57 -6.38 -11.45
N VAL A 150 5.38 -6.68 -10.92
CA VAL A 150 4.72 -7.99 -11.12
C VAL A 150 4.27 -8.17 -12.56
N LYS A 151 3.71 -7.13 -13.19
CA LYS A 151 3.24 -7.20 -14.58
C LYS A 151 4.37 -7.49 -15.58
N ASP A 152 5.51 -6.84 -15.40
CA ASP A 152 6.69 -7.07 -16.24
C ASP A 152 7.22 -8.50 -16.10
N TRP A 153 7.25 -9.02 -14.86
CA TRP A 153 7.66 -10.41 -14.64
C TRP A 153 6.65 -11.40 -15.25
N ILE A 154 5.33 -11.14 -15.15
CA ILE A 154 4.31 -11.98 -15.80
C ILE A 154 4.55 -12.07 -17.31
N THR A 155 4.93 -10.96 -17.98
CA THR A 155 5.24 -11.00 -19.41
C THR A 155 6.51 -11.79 -19.71
N GLN A 156 7.47 -11.83 -18.81
CA GLN A 156 8.71 -12.61 -18.97
C GLN A 156 8.45 -14.11 -18.88
N VAL A 157 7.68 -14.57 -17.87
CA VAL A 157 7.39 -16.00 -17.69
C VAL A 157 6.33 -16.52 -18.67
N ASN A 158 5.58 -15.63 -19.33
CA ASN A 158 4.63 -15.95 -20.39
C ASN A 158 5.18 -15.53 -21.75
N SER A 159 6.10 -16.30 -22.33
CA SER A 159 6.83 -15.97 -23.56
C SER A 159 5.95 -15.62 -24.78
N GLY A 160 4.66 -16.01 -24.78
CA GLY A 160 3.67 -15.65 -25.81
C GLY A 160 2.88 -14.37 -25.50
N HIS A 161 3.00 -13.79 -24.32
CA HIS A 161 2.23 -12.62 -23.88
C HIS A 161 3.13 -11.39 -23.77
N ARG A 162 2.95 -10.43 -24.69
CA ARG A 162 3.79 -9.21 -24.75
C ARG A 162 3.14 -7.97 -24.16
N ASP A 163 1.85 -8.02 -23.89
CA ASP A 163 1.09 -6.89 -23.34
C ASP A 163 0.95 -6.98 -21.83
N ARG A 164 1.72 -6.16 -21.11
CA ARG A 164 1.68 -6.11 -19.64
C ARG A 164 0.38 -5.56 -19.06
N PHE A 165 -0.46 -4.93 -19.85
CA PHE A 165 -1.70 -4.30 -19.39
C PHE A 165 -2.93 -5.22 -19.53
N THR A 166 -2.82 -6.29 -20.28
CA THR A 166 -3.88 -7.29 -20.41
C THR A 166 -3.55 -8.52 -19.59
N GLN A 167 -4.50 -8.99 -18.78
CA GLN A 167 -4.33 -10.18 -17.95
C GLN A 167 -4.27 -11.45 -18.82
N PRO A 168 -3.18 -12.24 -18.76
CA PRO A 168 -3.12 -13.52 -19.44
C PRO A 168 -4.10 -14.53 -18.84
N LYS A 169 -4.63 -15.44 -19.65
CA LYS A 169 -5.61 -16.46 -19.22
C LYS A 169 -5.11 -17.42 -18.13
N ASN A 170 -3.80 -17.63 -18.08
CA ASN A 170 -3.16 -18.50 -17.08
C ASN A 170 -2.77 -17.78 -15.78
N VAL A 171 -3.14 -16.50 -15.63
CA VAL A 171 -2.85 -15.70 -14.44
C VAL A 171 -4.07 -15.60 -13.55
N GLN A 172 -3.92 -15.97 -12.29
CA GLN A 172 -4.90 -15.79 -11.23
C GLN A 172 -4.37 -14.78 -10.20
N VAL A 173 -5.16 -13.76 -9.88
CA VAL A 173 -4.86 -12.82 -8.80
C VAL A 173 -5.69 -13.20 -7.57
N VAL A 174 -5.02 -13.37 -6.43
CA VAL A 174 -5.60 -13.74 -5.15
C VAL A 174 -5.45 -12.55 -4.21
N ALA A 175 -6.58 -11.95 -3.83
CA ALA A 175 -6.57 -10.88 -2.83
C ALA A 175 -6.22 -11.40 -1.45
N ARG A 176 -5.33 -10.70 -0.76
CA ARG A 176 -4.91 -11.02 0.61
C ARG A 176 -4.69 -9.72 1.40
N PRO A 177 -4.93 -9.73 2.71
CA PRO A 177 -4.80 -8.56 3.56
C PRO A 177 -3.39 -7.98 3.60
#